data_c71ec7172583cf46191983360709c85a
#
_entry.id   c71ec7172583cf46191983360709c85a
#
_cell.length_a   1.000
_cell.length_b   1.000
_cell.length_c   1.000
_cell.angle_alpha   90.00
_cell.angle_beta   90.00
_cell.angle_gamma   90.00
#
_symmetry.space_group_name_H-M   'P 1'
#
loop_
_entity.id
_entity.type
_entity.pdbx_description
1 polymer ?
#
loop_
_entity_poly.entity_id
_entity_poly.type
_entity_poly.pdbx_seq_one_letter_code
_entity_poly.pdbx_strand_id
1 'polypeptide(L)'
;LLELTNQYGDAILKEAFNTSLNQFHYDGQPEFYDSCRATCLKALSYLNRTDGNVNPANLAQSDAYFNKGDVNKWKKFVYGTLARSYIDLSSKGIFTTNHYADSAIKYATLAMSTNADNSMATFSAANSSNGYNSYFGPTRSNIGTVRQGGYIANLMSGTNPGAFTGVNDPRAWYMLSENTNGTFK
;
A
#
# COMPACT_ATOMS: atom_id res chain seq x y z
N LEU A 1 -8.77 0.08 -5.97
CA LEU A 1 -9.17 1.07 -6.98
C LEU A 1 -8.00 1.93 -7.45
N LEU A 2 -7.26 2.59 -6.54
CA LEU A 2 -6.12 3.47 -6.92
C LEU A 2 -5.04 2.70 -7.70
N GLU A 3 -4.59 1.55 -7.21
CA GLU A 3 -3.58 0.73 -7.90
C GLU A 3 -4.04 0.33 -9.31
N LEU A 4 -5.29 -0.07 -9.45
CA LEU A 4 -5.85 -0.47 -10.73
C LEU A 4 -5.80 0.68 -11.75
N THR A 5 -6.35 1.85 -11.38
CA THR A 5 -6.39 2.99 -12.30
C THR A 5 -5.01 3.62 -12.55
N ASN A 6 -4.10 3.58 -11.56
CA ASN A 6 -2.74 4.09 -11.74
C ASN A 6 -1.90 3.23 -12.69
N GLN A 7 -2.14 1.91 -12.70
CA GLN A 7 -1.41 0.98 -13.58
C GLN A 7 -2.02 0.85 -14.97
N TYR A 8 -3.34 0.81 -15.07
CA TYR A 8 -4.03 0.43 -16.32
C TYR A 8 -4.85 1.55 -16.93
N GLY A 9 -5.03 2.69 -16.23
CA GLY A 9 -5.86 3.79 -16.71
C GLY A 9 -7.35 3.48 -16.54
N ASP A 10 -8.08 3.54 -17.64
CA ASP A 10 -9.52 3.23 -17.66
C ASP A 10 -9.75 1.73 -17.45
N ALA A 11 -10.75 1.38 -16.66
CA ALA A 11 -11.08 0.00 -16.38
C ALA A 11 -12.59 -0.15 -16.07
N ILE A 12 -13.07 -1.38 -15.92
CA ILE A 12 -14.46 -1.65 -15.61
C ILE A 12 -14.68 -1.44 -14.10
N LEU A 13 -15.51 -0.48 -13.72
CA LEU A 13 -15.84 -0.18 -12.33
C LEU A 13 -17.33 -0.43 -12.03
N LYS A 14 -18.21 0.28 -12.71
CA LYS A 14 -19.67 0.26 -12.41
C LYS A 14 -20.31 -1.06 -12.78
N GLU A 15 -19.82 -1.69 -13.83
CA GLU A 15 -20.38 -2.93 -14.38
C GLU A 15 -19.58 -4.18 -14.02
N ALA A 16 -18.51 -4.07 -13.25
CA ALA A 16 -17.52 -5.13 -12.98
C ALA A 16 -18.12 -6.48 -12.51
N PHE A 17 -19.28 -6.45 -11.84
CA PHE A 17 -19.92 -7.67 -11.32
C PHE A 17 -21.32 -7.90 -11.91
N ASN A 18 -21.64 -7.25 -13.02
CA ASN A 18 -22.93 -7.46 -13.69
C ASN A 18 -22.85 -8.69 -14.60
N THR A 19 -23.28 -9.82 -14.09
CA THR A 19 -23.23 -11.11 -14.81
C THR A 19 -24.24 -11.21 -15.98
N SER A 20 -25.12 -10.21 -16.15
CA SER A 20 -26.06 -10.16 -17.27
C SER A 20 -25.48 -9.54 -18.54
N LEU A 21 -24.28 -8.95 -18.44
CA LEU A 21 -23.61 -8.31 -19.56
C LEU A 21 -22.54 -9.23 -20.18
N ASN A 22 -22.49 -9.26 -21.49
CA ASN A 22 -21.41 -9.90 -22.25
C ASN A 22 -20.31 -8.92 -22.70
N GLN A 23 -20.60 -7.62 -22.62
CA GLN A 23 -19.68 -6.53 -22.88
C GLN A 23 -19.80 -5.50 -21.79
N PHE A 24 -18.69 -4.94 -21.35
CA PHE A 24 -18.63 -3.99 -20.25
C PHE A 24 -18.17 -2.63 -20.74
N HIS A 25 -18.73 -1.59 -20.14
CA HIS A 25 -18.25 -0.23 -20.33
C HIS A 25 -17.02 0.03 -19.47
N TYR A 26 -16.04 0.73 -20.04
CA TYR A 26 -14.84 1.17 -19.31
C TYR A 26 -15.13 2.54 -18.68
N ASP A 27 -14.97 2.62 -17.39
CA ASP A 27 -15.05 3.87 -16.63
C ASP A 27 -13.70 4.58 -16.64
N GLY A 28 -13.70 5.91 -16.70
CA GLY A 28 -12.48 6.69 -16.74
C GLY A 28 -11.78 6.82 -15.39
N GLN A 29 -10.51 7.18 -15.40
CA GLN A 29 -9.72 7.40 -14.17
C GLN A 29 -10.39 8.31 -13.14
N PRO A 30 -11.02 9.46 -13.49
CA PRO A 30 -11.69 10.33 -12.52
C PRO A 30 -12.72 9.60 -11.66
N GLU A 31 -13.51 8.71 -12.28
CA GLU A 31 -14.54 7.93 -11.58
C GLU A 31 -13.94 6.94 -10.57
N PHE A 32 -12.79 6.36 -10.87
CA PHE A 32 -12.06 5.52 -9.91
C PHE A 32 -11.58 6.31 -8.69
N TYR A 33 -11.03 7.50 -8.90
CA TYR A 33 -10.59 8.37 -7.80
C TYR A 33 -11.76 8.82 -6.92
N ASP A 34 -12.86 9.23 -7.54
CA ASP A 34 -14.07 9.65 -6.81
C ASP A 34 -14.69 8.49 -6.04
N SER A 35 -14.78 7.31 -6.64
CA SER A 35 -15.26 6.09 -5.98
C SER A 35 -14.36 5.67 -4.82
N CYS A 36 -13.04 5.80 -4.98
CA CYS A 36 -12.09 5.54 -3.89
C CYS A 36 -12.31 6.49 -2.72
N ARG A 37 -12.41 7.80 -2.98
CA ARG A 37 -12.65 8.81 -1.95
C ARG A 37 -13.99 8.60 -1.26
N ALA A 38 -15.06 8.34 -2.01
CA ALA A 38 -16.38 8.05 -1.46
C ALA A 38 -16.35 6.82 -0.56
N THR A 39 -15.66 5.75 -0.97
CA THR A 39 -15.50 4.52 -0.18
C THR A 39 -14.72 4.79 1.10
N CYS A 40 -13.63 5.55 1.04
CA CYS A 40 -12.85 5.96 2.21
C CYS A 40 -13.69 6.78 3.20
N LEU A 41 -14.45 7.76 2.72
CA LEU A 41 -15.31 8.58 3.58
C LEU A 41 -16.43 7.74 4.21
N LYS A 42 -17.00 6.81 3.47
CA LYS A 42 -17.97 5.84 3.99
C LYS A 42 -17.35 4.93 5.07
N ALA A 43 -16.13 4.44 4.84
CA ALA A 43 -15.41 3.67 5.83
C ALA A 43 -15.17 4.46 7.13
N LEU A 44 -14.75 5.73 7.03
CA LEU A 44 -14.59 6.61 8.19
C LEU A 44 -15.90 6.82 8.93
N SER A 45 -17.03 6.94 8.24
CA SER A 45 -18.34 7.08 8.89
C SER A 45 -18.67 5.86 9.74
N TYR A 46 -18.38 4.65 9.25
CA TYR A 46 -18.57 3.41 10.02
C TYR A 46 -17.57 3.29 11.18
N LEU A 47 -16.29 3.61 10.95
CA LEU A 47 -15.26 3.56 11.98
C LEU A 47 -15.48 4.59 13.12
N ASN A 48 -16.30 5.61 12.87
CA ASN A 48 -16.68 6.62 13.87
C ASN A 48 -17.97 6.29 14.63
N ARG A 49 -18.67 5.22 14.26
CA ARG A 49 -19.90 4.84 14.96
C ARG A 49 -19.61 4.42 16.38
N THR A 50 -20.47 4.85 17.28
CA THR A 50 -20.48 4.48 18.71
C THR A 50 -21.71 3.64 19.09
N ASP A 51 -22.63 3.50 18.14
CA ASP A 51 -23.83 2.66 18.27
C ASP A 51 -23.51 1.22 17.82
N GLY A 52 -24.03 0.28 18.50
CA GLY A 52 -23.87 -1.14 18.20
C GLY A 52 -23.06 -1.90 19.25
N ASN A 53 -23.23 -3.19 19.23
CA ASN A 53 -22.64 -4.10 20.21
C ASN A 53 -21.38 -4.74 19.60
N VAL A 54 -20.29 -3.98 19.49
CA VAL A 54 -19.02 -4.48 18.96
C VAL A 54 -18.27 -5.20 20.07
N ASN A 55 -18.01 -6.50 19.86
CA ASN A 55 -17.11 -7.25 20.71
C ASN A 55 -15.66 -7.09 20.23
N PRO A 56 -14.77 -6.43 21.01
CA PRO A 56 -13.38 -6.20 20.60
C PRO A 56 -12.59 -7.49 20.35
N ALA A 57 -12.89 -8.56 21.07
CA ALA A 57 -12.22 -9.84 20.86
C ALA A 57 -12.59 -10.47 19.52
N ASN A 58 -13.86 -10.41 19.12
CA ASN A 58 -14.31 -10.89 17.81
C ASN A 58 -13.75 -10.02 16.68
N LEU A 59 -13.69 -8.72 16.90
CA LEU A 59 -13.10 -7.80 15.93
C LEU A 59 -11.60 -8.10 15.72
N ALA A 60 -10.86 -8.35 16.80
CA ALA A 60 -9.45 -8.72 16.74
C ALA A 60 -9.21 -10.05 16.02
N GLN A 61 -10.15 -11.02 16.15
CA GLN A 61 -10.08 -12.30 15.44
C GLN A 61 -10.36 -12.15 13.94
N SER A 62 -11.35 -11.34 13.58
CA SER A 62 -11.68 -11.09 12.16
C SER A 62 -10.61 -10.28 11.43
N ASP A 63 -9.87 -9.45 12.15
CA ASP A 63 -8.73 -8.65 11.64
C ASP A 63 -7.38 -9.20 12.13
N ALA A 64 -7.19 -10.50 12.05
CA ALA A 64 -6.02 -11.18 12.62
C ALA A 64 -4.69 -10.80 11.94
N TYR A 65 -4.73 -10.37 10.68
CA TYR A 65 -3.52 -10.15 9.88
C TYR A 65 -2.95 -8.74 9.96
N PHE A 66 -3.79 -7.73 10.15
CA PHE A 66 -3.37 -6.33 10.08
C PHE A 66 -3.40 -5.64 11.43
N ASN A 67 -4.48 -4.95 11.73
CA ASN A 67 -4.56 -4.05 12.87
C ASN A 67 -5.16 -4.70 14.12
N LYS A 68 -5.52 -5.98 14.06
CA LYS A 68 -6.15 -6.72 15.19
C LYS A 68 -7.37 -5.99 15.75
N GLY A 69 -8.16 -5.39 14.88
CA GLY A 69 -9.37 -4.67 15.25
C GLY A 69 -9.14 -3.27 15.84
N ASP A 70 -7.93 -2.74 15.79
CA ASP A 70 -7.66 -1.37 16.24
C ASP A 70 -8.28 -0.36 15.26
N VAL A 71 -9.41 0.21 15.68
CA VAL A 71 -10.18 1.19 14.91
C VAL A 71 -9.38 2.45 14.61
N ASN A 72 -8.49 2.88 15.51
CA ASN A 72 -7.68 4.07 15.28
C ASN A 72 -6.62 3.84 14.21
N LYS A 73 -5.99 2.68 14.18
CA LYS A 73 -5.08 2.31 13.09
C LYS A 73 -5.81 2.22 11.75
N TRP A 74 -7.01 1.66 11.73
CA TRP A 74 -7.82 1.65 10.51
C TRP A 74 -8.20 3.04 10.03
N LYS A 75 -8.57 3.96 10.93
CA LYS A 75 -8.82 5.36 10.56
C LYS A 75 -7.57 6.02 9.94
N LYS A 76 -6.41 5.84 10.55
CA LYS A 76 -5.13 6.36 10.03
C LYS A 76 -4.78 5.78 8.66
N PHE A 77 -5.00 4.49 8.45
CA PHE A 77 -4.84 3.84 7.15
C PHE A 77 -5.76 4.46 6.08
N VAL A 78 -7.03 4.68 6.41
CA VAL A 78 -7.99 5.32 5.50
C VAL A 78 -7.59 6.76 5.19
N TYR A 79 -7.13 7.53 6.17
CA TYR A 79 -6.62 8.88 5.94
C TYR A 79 -5.39 8.89 5.03
N GLY A 80 -4.46 7.94 5.20
CA GLY A 80 -3.32 7.78 4.30
C GLY A 80 -3.75 7.48 2.86
N THR A 81 -4.76 6.62 2.68
CA THR A 81 -5.32 6.33 1.36
C THR A 81 -5.99 7.56 0.74
N LEU A 82 -6.72 8.35 1.53
CA LEU A 82 -7.28 9.62 1.07
C LEU A 82 -6.20 10.60 0.63
N ALA A 83 -5.16 10.80 1.45
CA ALA A 83 -4.05 11.67 1.11
C ALA A 83 -3.41 11.25 -0.22
N ARG A 84 -3.14 9.95 -0.39
CA ARG A 84 -2.59 9.38 -1.62
C ARG A 84 -3.49 9.64 -2.82
N SER A 85 -4.81 9.49 -2.67
CA SER A 85 -5.76 9.71 -3.77
C SER A 85 -5.76 11.15 -4.31
N TYR A 86 -5.27 12.11 -3.55
CA TYR A 86 -5.10 13.50 -3.99
C TYR A 86 -3.71 13.74 -4.56
N ILE A 87 -2.65 13.27 -3.90
CA ILE A 87 -1.27 13.55 -4.34
C ILE A 87 -0.90 12.81 -5.62
N ASP A 88 -1.49 11.65 -5.90
CA ASP A 88 -1.28 10.91 -7.15
C ASP A 88 -1.70 11.73 -8.39
N LEU A 89 -2.54 12.75 -8.20
CA LEU A 89 -2.97 13.66 -9.26
C LEU A 89 -2.11 14.93 -9.38
N SER A 90 -0.98 15.03 -8.67
CA SER A 90 -0.14 16.23 -8.61
C SER A 90 0.35 16.75 -9.96
N SER A 91 0.50 15.88 -10.95
CA SER A 91 0.89 16.25 -12.34
C SER A 91 -0.28 16.67 -13.23
N LYS A 92 -1.53 16.61 -12.74
CA LYS A 92 -2.74 16.95 -13.51
C LYS A 92 -3.22 18.37 -13.21
N GLY A 93 -3.74 19.07 -14.20
CA GLY A 93 -4.27 20.42 -14.03
C GLY A 93 -5.36 20.53 -12.96
N ILE A 94 -6.18 19.49 -12.78
CA ILE A 94 -7.21 19.40 -11.75
C ILE A 94 -6.64 19.52 -10.33
N PHE A 95 -5.38 19.16 -10.12
CA PHE A 95 -4.71 19.28 -8.81
C PHE A 95 -4.69 20.71 -8.30
N THR A 96 -4.31 21.63 -9.17
CA THR A 96 -4.28 23.07 -8.86
C THR A 96 -5.68 23.66 -8.83
N THR A 97 -6.51 23.35 -9.85
CA THR A 97 -7.86 23.92 -9.99
C THR A 97 -8.75 23.59 -8.80
N ASN A 98 -8.64 22.38 -8.25
CA ASN A 98 -9.48 21.92 -7.14
C ASN A 98 -8.78 21.98 -5.77
N HIS A 99 -7.64 22.65 -5.67
CA HIS A 99 -6.88 22.76 -4.42
C HIS A 99 -6.60 21.41 -3.74
N TYR A 100 -6.25 20.39 -4.53
CA TYR A 100 -6.01 19.05 -3.99
C TYR A 100 -4.80 18.96 -3.08
N ALA A 101 -3.86 19.91 -3.15
CA ALA A 101 -2.76 20.02 -2.20
C ALA A 101 -3.25 20.17 -0.75
N ASP A 102 -4.25 21.03 -0.52
CA ASP A 102 -4.81 21.26 0.82
C ASP A 102 -5.47 19.98 1.36
N SER A 103 -6.19 19.27 0.48
CA SER A 103 -6.81 18.00 0.83
C SER A 103 -5.76 16.93 1.15
N ALA A 104 -4.70 16.84 0.35
CA ALA A 104 -3.60 15.90 0.59
C ALA A 104 -2.92 16.18 1.94
N ILE A 105 -2.59 17.43 2.23
CA ILE A 105 -1.97 17.84 3.50
C ILE A 105 -2.91 17.54 4.68
N LYS A 106 -4.18 17.90 4.57
CA LYS A 106 -5.18 17.64 5.60
C LYS A 106 -5.23 16.16 5.98
N TYR A 107 -5.35 15.29 5.00
CA TYR A 107 -5.47 13.85 5.27
C TYR A 107 -4.13 13.22 5.65
N ALA A 108 -3.01 13.69 5.11
CA ALA A 108 -1.69 13.23 5.53
C ALA A 108 -1.40 13.54 7.01
N THR A 109 -1.83 14.72 7.49
CA THR A 109 -1.68 15.10 8.92
C THR A 109 -2.50 14.19 9.86
N LEU A 110 -3.62 13.65 9.39
CA LEU A 110 -4.47 12.72 10.15
C LEU A 110 -4.04 11.25 10.01
N ALA A 111 -3.15 10.95 9.07
CA ALA A 111 -2.68 9.61 8.78
C ALA A 111 -1.62 9.12 9.80
N MET A 112 -0.87 8.11 9.43
CA MET A 112 0.20 7.53 10.26
C MET A 112 1.33 8.54 10.46
N SER A 113 1.66 8.86 11.71
CA SER A 113 2.70 9.82 12.08
C SER A 113 3.91 9.16 12.76
N THR A 114 3.75 7.95 13.28
CA THR A 114 4.80 7.19 13.97
C THR A 114 4.81 5.73 13.50
N ASN A 115 5.91 5.02 13.77
CA ASN A 115 6.00 3.59 13.49
C ASN A 115 4.95 2.75 14.23
N ALA A 116 4.44 3.23 15.37
CA ALA A 116 3.38 2.55 16.11
C ALA A 116 2.03 2.56 15.38
N ASP A 117 1.85 3.51 14.46
CA ASP A 117 0.62 3.66 13.66
C ASP A 117 0.59 2.73 12.42
N ASN A 118 1.72 2.12 12.08
CA ASN A 118 1.83 1.31 10.89
C ASN A 118 0.83 0.15 10.88
N SER A 119 0.11 0.01 9.78
CA SER A 119 -0.69 -1.17 9.46
C SER A 119 0.23 -2.23 8.84
N MET A 120 0.62 -3.20 9.62
CA MET A 120 1.58 -4.23 9.22
C MET A 120 0.92 -5.59 9.16
N ALA A 121 1.07 -6.30 8.05
CA ALA A 121 0.72 -7.71 7.98
C ALA A 121 1.72 -8.51 8.83
N THR A 122 1.21 -9.18 9.86
CA THR A 122 2.05 -9.96 10.78
C THR A 122 2.15 -11.40 10.30
N PHE A 123 3.36 -11.89 10.12
CA PHE A 123 3.63 -13.26 9.72
C PHE A 123 4.28 -14.04 10.86
N SER A 124 3.98 -15.35 10.92
CA SER A 124 4.64 -16.27 11.83
C SER A 124 5.94 -16.81 11.22
N ALA A 125 6.99 -16.89 12.00
CA ALA A 125 8.24 -17.56 11.63
C ALA A 125 8.32 -19.01 12.11
N ALA A 126 7.30 -19.48 12.82
CA ALA A 126 7.39 -20.76 13.55
C ALA A 126 7.32 -22.01 12.66
N ASN A 127 6.69 -21.94 11.48
CA ASN A 127 6.52 -23.09 10.60
C ASN A 127 6.36 -22.66 9.14
N SER A 128 7.17 -23.25 8.25
CA SER A 128 7.16 -22.93 6.83
C SER A 128 5.88 -23.35 6.09
N SER A 129 5.12 -24.28 6.62
CA SER A 129 3.86 -24.76 6.04
C SER A 129 2.62 -24.03 6.57
N ASN A 130 2.78 -23.16 7.56
CA ASN A 130 1.69 -22.35 8.09
C ASN A 130 1.30 -21.25 7.11
N GLY A 131 -0.01 -21.06 6.86
CA GLY A 131 -0.54 -20.00 6.00
C GLY A 131 -0.21 -18.58 6.49
N TYR A 132 0.17 -18.42 7.75
CA TYR A 132 0.63 -17.16 8.34
C TYR A 132 2.11 -16.85 8.08
N ASN A 133 2.85 -17.73 7.40
CA ASN A 133 4.24 -17.48 7.09
C ASN A 133 4.39 -16.62 5.84
N SER A 134 5.32 -15.66 5.90
CA SER A 134 5.71 -14.91 4.71
C SER A 134 6.35 -15.83 3.67
N TYR A 135 5.99 -15.64 2.41
CA TYR A 135 6.65 -16.35 1.30
C TYR A 135 8.17 -16.10 1.28
N PHE A 136 8.60 -14.92 1.68
CA PHE A 136 10.02 -14.52 1.78
C PHE A 136 10.57 -14.66 3.21
N GLY A 137 9.84 -15.33 4.11
CA GLY A 137 10.28 -15.52 5.48
C GLY A 137 11.50 -16.43 5.58
N PRO A 138 12.32 -16.28 6.64
CA PRO A 138 13.59 -17.01 6.78
C PRO A 138 13.42 -18.52 6.92
N THR A 139 12.21 -18.99 7.24
CA THR A 139 11.89 -20.43 7.36
C THR A 139 11.47 -21.08 6.04
N ARG A 140 11.38 -20.32 4.96
CA ARG A 140 11.00 -20.84 3.65
C ARG A 140 12.22 -21.38 2.89
N SER A 141 12.14 -22.61 2.40
CA SER A 141 13.19 -23.23 1.60
C SER A 141 13.43 -22.54 0.26
N ASN A 142 12.42 -21.86 -0.27
CA ASN A 142 12.51 -21.13 -1.52
C ASN A 142 13.29 -19.81 -1.44
N ILE A 143 13.62 -19.33 -0.24
CA ILE A 143 14.34 -18.04 -0.07
C ILE A 143 15.72 -18.07 -0.72
N GLY A 144 16.35 -19.24 -0.78
CA GLY A 144 17.63 -19.41 -1.44
C GLY A 144 17.58 -19.33 -2.97
N THR A 145 16.41 -19.45 -3.56
CA THR A 145 16.19 -19.36 -5.02
C THR A 145 15.71 -17.98 -5.47
N VAL A 146 15.14 -17.19 -4.54
CA VAL A 146 14.73 -15.81 -4.80
C VAL A 146 15.92 -14.89 -4.55
N ARG A 147 16.33 -14.16 -5.56
CA ARG A 147 17.46 -13.25 -5.49
C ARG A 147 17.05 -11.83 -5.85
N GLN A 148 17.77 -10.87 -5.29
CA GLN A 148 17.61 -9.47 -5.68
C GLN A 148 18.10 -9.27 -7.11
N GLY A 149 17.42 -8.42 -7.86
CA GLY A 149 17.84 -8.07 -9.21
C GLY A 149 19.12 -7.23 -9.19
N GLY A 150 20.08 -7.55 -10.06
CA GLY A 150 21.34 -6.80 -10.17
C GLY A 150 21.14 -5.31 -10.43
N TYR A 151 20.08 -4.93 -11.12
CA TYR A 151 19.76 -3.53 -11.37
C TYR A 151 19.53 -2.73 -10.09
N ILE A 152 18.71 -3.23 -9.16
CA ILE A 152 18.48 -2.51 -7.90
C ILE A 152 19.72 -2.47 -7.03
N ALA A 153 20.51 -3.55 -7.01
CA ALA A 153 21.77 -3.58 -6.29
C ALA A 153 22.75 -2.53 -6.83
N ASN A 154 22.91 -2.44 -8.14
CA ASN A 154 23.77 -1.45 -8.81
C ASN A 154 23.27 -0.02 -8.60
N LEU A 155 21.94 0.20 -8.62
CA LEU A 155 21.35 1.51 -8.39
C LEU A 155 21.65 1.99 -6.96
N MET A 156 21.43 1.13 -5.96
CA MET A 156 21.65 1.47 -4.55
C MET A 156 23.13 1.60 -4.17
N SER A 157 24.02 0.85 -4.83
CA SER A 157 25.47 0.93 -4.61
C SER A 157 26.16 2.03 -5.44
N GLY A 158 25.41 2.78 -6.25
CA GLY A 158 25.96 3.85 -7.10
C GLY A 158 26.81 3.34 -8.27
N THR A 159 26.73 2.06 -8.61
CA THR A 159 27.49 1.47 -9.74
C THR A 159 26.71 1.47 -11.04
N ASN A 160 25.42 1.83 -11.01
CA ASN A 160 24.61 1.91 -12.23
C ASN A 160 24.99 3.13 -13.05
N PRO A 161 25.24 3.01 -14.37
CA PRO A 161 25.50 4.17 -15.24
C PRO A 161 24.30 5.11 -15.27
N GLY A 162 24.54 6.42 -15.18
CA GLY A 162 23.52 7.45 -15.29
C GLY A 162 23.53 8.45 -14.13
N ALA A 163 22.37 9.06 -13.86
CA ALA A 163 22.24 10.19 -12.93
C ALA A 163 22.65 9.89 -11.49
N PHE A 164 22.66 8.63 -11.07
CA PHE A 164 23.00 8.21 -9.72
C PHE A 164 24.35 7.50 -9.61
N THR A 165 25.18 7.56 -10.65
CA THR A 165 26.53 6.98 -10.61
C THR A 165 27.36 7.63 -9.50
N GLY A 166 27.96 6.82 -8.63
CA GLY A 166 28.75 7.27 -7.49
C GLY A 166 27.92 7.69 -6.26
N VAL A 167 26.59 7.63 -6.33
CA VAL A 167 25.70 7.94 -5.19
C VAL A 167 25.30 6.65 -4.48
N ASN A 168 25.84 6.43 -3.30
CA ASN A 168 25.47 5.28 -2.46
C ASN A 168 24.21 5.59 -1.66
N ASP A 169 23.20 4.73 -1.77
CA ASP A 169 22.01 4.80 -0.90
C ASP A 169 22.38 4.19 0.47
N PRO A 170 22.25 4.94 1.57
CA PRO A 170 22.59 4.44 2.90
C PRO A 170 21.70 3.27 3.36
N ARG A 171 20.55 3.05 2.72
CA ARG A 171 19.68 1.90 2.99
C ARG A 171 20.20 0.60 2.38
N ALA A 172 21.19 0.66 1.47
CA ALA A 172 21.74 -0.52 0.81
C ALA A 172 22.20 -1.59 1.82
N TRP A 173 22.85 -1.19 2.89
CA TRP A 173 23.32 -2.08 3.96
C TRP A 173 22.22 -2.84 4.71
N TYR A 174 21.00 -2.31 4.70
CA TYR A 174 19.85 -2.93 5.34
C TYR A 174 18.96 -3.72 4.37
N MET A 175 19.01 -3.38 3.10
CA MET A 175 18.09 -3.91 2.09
C MET A 175 18.74 -4.94 1.16
N LEU A 176 20.07 -4.91 1.01
CA LEU A 176 20.80 -5.78 0.12
C LEU A 176 21.65 -6.77 0.90
N SER A 177 21.80 -7.97 0.34
CA SER A 177 22.76 -8.96 0.86
C SER A 177 24.11 -8.80 0.17
N GLU A 178 25.17 -8.76 0.96
CA GLU A 178 26.55 -8.68 0.48
C GLU A 178 27.06 -10.05 0.03
N ASN A 179 27.83 -10.05 -1.02
CA ASN A 179 28.62 -11.21 -1.45
C ASN A 179 29.88 -11.34 -0.61
N THR A 180 30.54 -12.52 -0.64
CA THR A 180 31.83 -12.78 -0.02
C THR A 180 32.96 -11.88 -0.51
N ASN A 181 32.81 -11.22 -1.65
CA ASN A 181 33.73 -10.27 -2.24
C ASN A 181 33.40 -8.80 -1.98
N GLY A 182 32.45 -8.52 -1.07
CA GLY A 182 32.11 -7.14 -0.71
C GLY A 182 31.20 -6.42 -1.71
N THR A 183 30.64 -7.13 -2.69
CA THR A 183 29.65 -6.56 -3.62
C THR A 183 28.23 -6.99 -3.26
N PHE A 184 27.26 -6.15 -3.52
CA PHE A 184 25.85 -6.50 -3.32
C PHE A 184 25.35 -7.48 -4.41
N LYS A 185 24.48 -8.39 -3.98
CA LYS A 185 23.79 -9.34 -4.87
C LYS A 185 22.43 -8.79 -5.28
#